data_0e7c04439f9421b4c6cd083185f2c74f
#
_entry.id   0e7c04439f9421b4c6cd083185f2c74f
#
_cell.length_a   1.000
_cell.length_b   1.000
_cell.length_c   1.000
_cell.angle_alpha   90.00
_cell.angle_beta   90.00
_cell.angle_gamma   90.00
#
_symmetry.space_group_name_H-M   'P 1'
#
loop_
_entity.id
_entity.type
_entity.pdbx_description
1 polymer ?
#
loop_
_entity_poly.entity_id
_entity_poly.type
_entity_poly.pdbx_seq_one_letter_code
_entity_poly.pdbx_strand_id
1 'polypeptide(L)'
;MKKNYFLHTAILLVALVCGTVPVWSQTYKKISSIEELTDGKYVIANEKGEYAMNSTNDGKFYTHTSISPIDNEIINPDASIIWEIKTNDGSKTINNGTSYVYCAGEKNVPIKTWADNDNGFFWNFTVTS
;
A
#
# COMPACT_ATOMS: atom_id res chain seq x y z
N MET A 1 9.08 -12.20 -6.57
CA MET A 1 9.27 -12.34 -5.13
C MET A 1 7.91 -12.28 -4.45
N LYS A 2 7.68 -13.19 -3.52
CA LYS A 2 6.43 -13.22 -2.77
C LYS A 2 6.60 -12.48 -1.47
N LYS A 3 5.70 -11.57 -1.19
CA LYS A 3 5.63 -10.85 0.08
C LYS A 3 4.28 -11.14 0.74
N ASN A 4 4.33 -11.45 2.01
CA ASN A 4 3.14 -11.71 2.82
C ASN A 4 2.86 -10.48 3.68
N TYR A 5 1.94 -9.67 3.23
CA TYR A 5 1.52 -8.48 3.96
C TYR A 5 0.02 -8.49 4.19
N PHE A 6 -0.41 -7.91 5.29
CA PHE A 6 -1.78 -7.48 5.43
C PHE A 6 -1.96 -6.19 4.66
N LEU A 7 -2.92 -6.20 3.74
CA LEU A 7 -3.28 -5.04 2.95
C LEU A 7 -4.57 -4.44 3.48
N HIS A 8 -4.59 -3.12 3.56
CA HIS A 8 -5.78 -2.38 3.96
C HIS A 8 -6.27 -1.58 2.76
N THR A 9 -7.49 -1.84 2.35
CA THR A 9 -8.11 -1.11 1.23
C THR A 9 -8.65 0.23 1.69
N ALA A 10 -8.44 1.25 0.86
CA ALA A 10 -9.08 2.53 1.04
C ALA A 10 -10.55 2.44 0.67
N ILE A 11 -11.43 2.74 1.61
CA ILE A 11 -12.83 2.97 1.33
C ILE A 11 -13.05 4.47 1.35
N LEU A 12 -13.33 5.02 0.17
CA LEU A 12 -13.66 6.42 0.05
C LEU A 12 -15.13 6.60 0.43
N LEU A 13 -15.36 7.12 1.64
CA LEU A 13 -16.68 7.59 2.02
C LEU A 13 -16.86 9.00 1.46
N VAL A 14 -17.48 9.10 0.31
CA VAL A 14 -17.89 10.40 -0.23
C VAL A 14 -19.21 10.79 0.42
N ALA A 15 -19.14 11.56 1.48
CA ALA A 15 -20.30 12.27 1.96
C ALA A 15 -20.45 13.53 1.12
N LEU A 16 -21.34 13.50 0.15
CA LEU A 16 -21.66 14.67 -0.63
C LEU A 16 -22.56 15.57 0.22
N VAL A 17 -21.98 16.54 0.90
CA VAL A 17 -22.75 17.59 1.56
C VAL A 17 -22.79 18.80 0.65
N CYS A 18 -23.97 19.09 0.10
CA CYS A 18 -24.18 20.28 -0.67
C CYS A 18 -23.82 21.54 0.08
N GLY A 19 -22.86 22.32 -0.43
CA GLY A 19 -22.65 23.72 -0.02
C GLY A 19 -21.68 23.93 1.16
N THR A 20 -21.06 22.91 1.70
CA THR A 20 -20.01 23.02 2.72
C THR A 20 -18.74 22.35 2.24
N VAL A 21 -17.58 22.79 2.76
CA VAL A 21 -16.31 22.14 2.51
C VAL A 21 -16.43 20.68 2.95
N PRO A 22 -16.30 19.72 2.03
CA PRO A 22 -16.43 18.32 2.39
C PRO A 22 -15.31 17.93 3.35
N VAL A 23 -15.69 17.43 4.51
CA VAL A 23 -14.75 16.72 5.38
C VAL A 23 -14.60 15.32 4.80
N TRP A 24 -13.48 15.08 4.16
CA TRP A 24 -13.17 13.78 3.61
C TRP A 24 -12.61 12.89 4.70
N SER A 25 -13.34 11.84 5.06
CA SER A 25 -12.86 10.79 5.92
C SER A 25 -12.51 9.58 5.06
N GLN A 26 -11.28 9.09 5.17
CA GLN A 26 -10.82 7.89 4.50
C GLN A 26 -10.65 6.78 5.51
N THR A 27 -11.37 5.69 5.33
CA THR A 27 -11.25 4.49 6.15
C THR A 27 -10.62 3.39 5.33
N TYR A 28 -9.52 2.86 5.84
CA TYR A 28 -8.81 1.73 5.24
C TYR A 28 -9.17 0.47 6.00
N LYS A 29 -9.82 -0.47 5.34
CA LYS A 29 -10.22 -1.75 5.93
C LYS A 29 -9.27 -2.86 5.51
N LYS A 30 -9.00 -3.75 6.45
CA LYS A 30 -8.21 -4.95 6.14
C LYS A 30 -8.94 -5.80 5.12
N ILE A 31 -8.25 -6.13 4.03
CA ILE A 31 -8.76 -7.10 3.07
C ILE A 31 -8.54 -8.52 3.59
N SER A 32 -9.44 -9.42 3.30
CA SER A 32 -9.41 -10.80 3.78
C SER A 32 -9.12 -11.83 2.69
N SER A 33 -9.17 -11.42 1.43
CA SER A 33 -8.88 -12.30 0.31
C SER A 33 -8.10 -11.58 -0.79
N ILE A 34 -7.42 -12.34 -1.63
CA ILE A 34 -6.63 -11.77 -2.73
C ILE A 34 -7.53 -11.15 -3.81
N GLU A 35 -8.75 -11.62 -3.94
CA GLU A 35 -9.71 -11.09 -4.90
C GLU A 35 -10.13 -9.65 -4.57
N GLU A 36 -10.01 -9.26 -3.31
CA GLU A 36 -10.28 -7.89 -2.88
C GLU A 36 -9.14 -6.93 -3.23
N LEU A 37 -7.98 -7.46 -3.62
CA LEU A 37 -6.83 -6.65 -4.01
C LEU A 37 -7.00 -6.17 -5.45
N THR A 38 -7.75 -5.12 -5.62
CA THR A 38 -7.96 -4.43 -6.88
C THR A 38 -7.11 -3.17 -6.98
N ASP A 39 -7.05 -2.56 -8.15
CA ASP A 39 -6.32 -1.30 -8.30
C ASP A 39 -6.88 -0.24 -7.36
N GLY A 40 -6.03 0.42 -6.62
CA GLY A 40 -6.43 1.42 -5.64
C GLY A 40 -5.33 1.79 -4.66
N LYS A 41 -5.73 2.48 -3.60
CA LYS A 41 -4.83 2.93 -2.55
C LYS A 41 -4.91 2.03 -1.32
N TYR A 42 -3.76 1.76 -0.74
CA TYR A 42 -3.60 0.78 0.33
C TYR A 42 -2.63 1.26 1.40
N VAL A 43 -2.83 0.78 2.60
CA VAL A 43 -1.81 0.74 3.64
C VAL A 43 -1.25 -0.67 3.67
N ILE A 44 0.06 -0.81 3.56
CA ILE A 44 0.73 -2.10 3.62
C ILE A 44 1.30 -2.28 5.00
N ALA A 45 0.74 -3.20 5.75
CA ALA A 45 1.10 -3.43 7.15
C ALA A 45 1.73 -4.80 7.35
N ASN A 46 2.45 -4.94 8.47
CA ASN A 46 2.96 -6.24 8.87
C ASN A 46 1.80 -7.13 9.35
N GLU A 47 2.06 -8.41 9.49
CA GLU A 47 1.06 -9.42 9.83
C GLU A 47 0.28 -9.10 11.10
N LYS A 48 0.95 -8.55 12.10
CA LYS A 48 0.34 -8.20 13.38
C LYS A 48 -0.44 -6.88 13.35
N GLY A 49 -0.31 -6.09 12.28
CA GLY A 49 -0.94 -4.78 12.20
C GLY A 49 -0.32 -3.73 13.11
N GLU A 50 0.95 -3.87 13.47
CA GLU A 50 1.66 -2.95 14.36
C GLU A 50 2.39 -1.84 13.62
N TYR A 51 2.82 -2.13 12.40
CA TYR A 51 3.65 -1.24 11.59
C TYR A 51 3.17 -1.22 10.15
N ALA A 52 3.16 -0.05 9.56
CA ALA A 52 2.88 0.14 8.14
C ALA A 52 4.13 0.59 7.39
N MET A 53 4.24 0.15 6.16
CA MET A 53 5.32 0.53 5.26
C MET A 53 5.22 2.03 4.95
N ASN A 54 6.31 2.74 5.18
CA ASN A 54 6.40 4.18 4.96
C ASN A 54 7.11 4.47 3.63
N SER A 55 6.73 5.56 2.98
CA SER A 55 7.31 5.99 1.70
C SER A 55 8.73 6.55 1.81
N THR A 56 9.25 6.73 3.02
CA THR A 56 10.65 7.09 3.23
C THR A 56 11.53 5.86 3.05
N ASN A 57 12.68 6.05 2.47
CA ASN A 57 13.60 4.97 2.14
C ASN A 57 15.03 5.33 2.57
N ASP A 58 15.72 4.43 3.21
CA ASP A 58 17.11 4.61 3.62
C ASP A 58 18.14 4.22 2.56
N GLY A 59 17.67 3.98 1.33
CA GLY A 59 18.48 3.57 0.19
C GLY A 59 18.50 2.06 -0.06
N LYS A 60 18.05 1.26 0.90
CA LYS A 60 18.00 -0.21 0.79
C LYS A 60 16.65 -0.78 1.15
N PHE A 61 16.02 -0.26 2.20
CA PHE A 61 14.77 -0.76 2.73
C PHE A 61 13.80 0.38 2.98
N TYR A 62 12.53 0.04 3.10
CA TYR A 62 11.53 0.97 3.59
C TYR A 62 11.69 1.18 5.07
N THR A 63 11.36 2.36 5.49
CA THR A 63 11.07 2.62 6.89
C THR A 63 9.64 2.19 7.20
N HIS A 64 9.28 2.22 8.46
CA HIS A 64 7.96 1.85 8.91
C HIS A 64 7.43 2.90 9.88
N THR A 65 6.12 2.95 10.00
CA THR A 65 5.40 3.82 10.94
C THR A 65 4.53 2.94 11.81
N SER A 66 4.54 3.17 13.11
CA SER A 66 3.64 2.47 14.05
C SER A 66 2.20 2.85 13.74
N ILE A 67 1.34 1.86 13.71
CA ILE A 67 -0.09 2.02 13.50
C ILE A 67 -0.87 1.32 14.59
N SER A 68 -2.10 1.75 14.81
CA SER A 68 -2.99 1.16 15.82
C SER A 68 -4.38 0.97 15.20
N PRO A 69 -4.56 -0.03 14.34
CA PRO A 69 -5.85 -0.32 13.76
C PRO A 69 -6.87 -0.66 14.85
N ILE A 70 -8.11 -0.21 14.67
CA ILE A 70 -9.25 -0.55 15.54
C ILE A 70 -10.26 -1.30 14.69
N ASP A 71 -10.65 -2.51 15.11
CA ASP A 71 -11.58 -3.36 14.36
C ASP A 71 -11.14 -3.59 12.91
N ASN A 72 -9.83 -3.79 12.69
CA ASN A 72 -9.22 -3.97 11.37
C ASN A 72 -9.39 -2.75 10.44
N GLU A 73 -9.53 -1.56 11.00
CA GLU A 73 -9.66 -0.32 10.26
C GLU A 73 -8.62 0.72 10.70
N ILE A 74 -8.16 1.50 9.74
CA ILE A 74 -7.32 2.68 9.95
C ILE A 74 -8.06 3.87 9.36
N ILE A 75 -8.29 4.89 10.17
CA ILE A 75 -9.01 6.10 9.77
C ILE A 75 -8.01 7.21 9.49
N ASN A 76 -8.13 7.83 8.33
CA ASN A 76 -7.29 8.96 7.90
C ASN A 76 -5.79 8.70 8.10
N PRO A 77 -5.22 7.65 7.52
CA PRO A 77 -3.80 7.41 7.64
C PRO A 77 -2.99 8.55 7.03
N ASP A 78 -1.80 8.79 7.56
CA ASP A 78 -0.87 9.76 7.00
C ASP A 78 -0.49 9.39 5.56
N ALA A 79 -0.30 10.40 4.71
CA ALA A 79 0.05 10.18 3.30
C ALA A 79 1.33 9.35 3.13
N SER A 80 2.25 9.41 4.09
CA SER A 80 3.52 8.66 4.04
C SER A 80 3.36 7.15 4.10
N ILE A 81 2.20 6.64 4.52
CA ILE A 81 1.92 5.20 4.56
C ILE A 81 0.88 4.76 3.54
N ILE A 82 0.47 5.65 2.65
CA ILE A 82 -0.49 5.35 1.59
C ILE A 82 0.26 5.00 0.31
N TRP A 83 -0.05 3.85 -0.26
CA TRP A 83 0.53 3.34 -1.49
C TRP A 83 -0.54 3.09 -2.54
N GLU A 84 -0.22 3.35 -3.79
CA GLU A 84 -1.08 2.97 -4.90
C GLU A 84 -0.61 1.63 -5.46
N ILE A 85 -1.54 0.70 -5.59
CA ILE A 85 -1.29 -0.61 -6.20
C ILE A 85 -2.06 -0.64 -7.52
N LYS A 86 -1.37 -0.94 -8.60
CA LYS A 86 -1.93 -1.05 -9.95
C LYS A 86 -1.57 -2.37 -10.58
N THR A 87 -2.48 -2.91 -11.38
CA THR A 87 -2.25 -4.08 -12.21
C THR A 87 -1.59 -3.66 -13.52
N ASN A 88 -0.54 -4.37 -13.89
CA ASN A 88 0.16 -4.20 -15.15
C ASN A 88 0.54 -5.59 -15.68
N ASP A 89 -0.08 -5.99 -16.79
CA ASP A 89 0.13 -7.31 -17.43
C ASP A 89 0.04 -8.50 -16.45
N GLY A 90 -0.98 -8.50 -15.59
CA GLY A 90 -1.21 -9.58 -14.64
C GLY A 90 -0.38 -9.54 -13.37
N SER A 91 0.60 -8.66 -13.29
CA SER A 91 1.38 -8.41 -12.08
C SER A 91 0.99 -7.06 -11.46
N LYS A 92 1.44 -6.81 -10.23
CA LYS A 92 1.13 -5.58 -9.51
C LYS A 92 2.36 -4.69 -9.42
N THR A 93 2.13 -3.38 -9.48
CA THR A 93 3.13 -2.37 -9.11
C THR A 93 2.68 -1.64 -7.86
N ILE A 94 3.63 -1.14 -7.10
CA ILE A 94 3.39 -0.37 -5.87
C ILE A 94 4.10 0.96 -6.01
N ASN A 95 3.39 2.06 -5.86
CA ASN A 95 3.98 3.39 -5.96
C ASN A 95 3.43 4.34 -4.89
N ASN A 96 4.16 5.42 -4.65
CA ASN A 96 3.77 6.48 -3.71
C ASN A 96 3.29 7.76 -4.42
N GLY A 97 3.01 7.69 -5.72
CA GLY A 97 2.65 8.81 -6.56
C GLY A 97 3.80 9.37 -7.39
N THR A 98 5.05 9.15 -7.01
CA THR A 98 6.25 9.64 -7.71
C THR A 98 7.25 8.55 -8.03
N SER A 99 7.40 7.58 -7.17
CA SER A 99 8.39 6.50 -7.29
C SER A 99 7.78 5.15 -6.94
N TYR A 100 8.42 4.10 -7.42
CA TYR A 100 7.92 2.73 -7.35
C TYR A 100 8.77 1.88 -6.42
N VAL A 101 8.11 0.95 -5.76
CA VAL A 101 8.74 -0.08 -4.96
C VAL A 101 9.46 -1.05 -5.87
N TYR A 102 10.74 -1.25 -5.65
CA TYR A 102 11.62 -2.05 -6.49
C TYR A 102 12.29 -3.16 -5.69
N CYS A 103 12.39 -4.32 -6.28
CA CYS A 103 13.17 -5.42 -5.72
C CYS A 103 14.50 -5.54 -6.46
N ALA A 104 15.57 -5.06 -5.83
CA ALA A 104 16.93 -5.13 -6.38
C ALA A 104 17.64 -6.46 -6.05
N GLY A 105 16.92 -7.40 -5.45
CA GLY A 105 17.43 -8.68 -5.01
C GLY A 105 16.83 -9.05 -3.64
N GLU A 106 17.28 -10.15 -3.06
CA GLU A 106 16.67 -10.69 -1.84
C GLU A 106 16.71 -9.74 -0.63
N LYS A 107 17.68 -8.85 -0.60
CA LYS A 107 17.95 -8.00 0.56
C LYS A 107 17.73 -6.52 0.34
N ASN A 108 17.43 -6.11 -0.89
CA ASN A 108 17.30 -4.69 -1.21
C ASN A 108 15.95 -4.40 -1.85
N VAL A 109 15.19 -3.53 -1.21
CA VAL A 109 13.87 -3.13 -1.69
C VAL A 109 13.79 -1.59 -1.69
N PRO A 110 14.53 -0.91 -2.57
CA PRO A 110 14.50 0.54 -2.66
C PRO A 110 13.25 1.07 -3.36
N ILE A 111 13.04 2.36 -3.25
CA ILE A 111 12.09 3.09 -4.07
C ILE A 111 12.85 3.67 -5.26
N LYS A 112 12.35 3.47 -6.46
CA LYS A 112 12.99 3.93 -7.69
C LYS A 112 12.01 4.61 -8.64
N THR A 113 12.54 5.45 -9.51
CA THR A 113 11.82 5.95 -10.66
C THR A 113 11.51 4.79 -11.60
N TRP A 114 10.32 4.80 -12.20
CA TRP A 114 9.90 3.78 -13.15
C TRP A 114 10.89 3.67 -14.32
N ALA A 115 11.17 2.43 -14.69
CA ALA A 115 11.90 2.10 -15.90
C ALA A 115 11.22 0.93 -16.58
N ASP A 116 10.99 1.06 -17.89
CA ASP A 116 10.40 -0.03 -18.68
C ASP A 116 11.32 -1.24 -18.74
N ASN A 117 10.73 -2.41 -18.91
CA ASN A 117 11.44 -3.69 -19.07
C ASN A 117 12.27 -4.13 -17.87
N ASP A 118 11.99 -3.62 -16.68
CA ASP A 118 12.64 -4.05 -15.46
C ASP A 118 11.65 -4.79 -14.55
N ASN A 119 11.85 -6.10 -14.42
CA ASN A 119 10.97 -6.97 -13.64
C ASN A 119 11.02 -6.70 -12.13
N GLY A 120 11.99 -5.93 -11.66
CA GLY A 120 12.10 -5.57 -10.24
C GLY A 120 10.93 -4.72 -9.72
N PHE A 121 10.16 -4.11 -10.61
CA PHE A 121 8.97 -3.33 -10.24
C PHE A 121 7.71 -4.17 -10.07
N PHE A 122 7.71 -5.43 -10.47
CA PHE A 122 6.51 -6.26 -10.46
C PHE A 122 6.45 -7.15 -9.22
N TRP A 123 5.29 -7.16 -8.60
CA TRP A 123 5.02 -7.86 -7.36
C TRP A 123 3.87 -8.83 -7.51
N ASN A 124 4.01 -9.99 -6.92
CA ASN A 124 2.94 -10.95 -6.77
C ASN A 124 2.54 -11.03 -5.31
N PHE A 125 1.24 -10.94 -5.08
CA PHE A 125 0.68 -11.03 -3.74
C PHE A 125 0.03 -12.39 -3.55
N THR A 126 0.30 -13.00 -2.42
CA THR A 126 -0.35 -14.25 -2.04
C THR A 126 -0.92 -14.11 -0.64
N VAL A 127 -2.04 -14.74 -0.41
CA VAL A 127 -2.60 -14.88 0.93
C VAL A 127 -2.02 -16.13 1.56
N THR A 128 -1.47 -15.99 2.75
CA THR A 128 -1.05 -17.13 3.57
C THR A 128 -2.03 -17.27 4.73
N SER A 129 -2.52 -18.45 4.87
CA SER A 129 -3.36 -18.80 6.03
C SER A 129 -2.52 -19.18 7.23
#